data_5905570330027500a0ce8a3680cbe919
#
_entry.id   5905570330027500a0ce8a3680cbe919
#
_cell.length_a   1.000
_cell.length_b   1.000
_cell.length_c   1.000
_cell.angle_alpha   90.00
_cell.angle_beta   90.00
_cell.angle_gamma   90.00
#
_symmetry.space_group_name_H-M   'P 1'
#
loop_
_entity.id
_entity.type
_entity.pdbx_description
1 polymer ?
#
loop_
_entity_poly.entity_id
_entity_poly.type
_entity_poly.pdbx_seq_one_letter_code
_entity_poly.pdbx_strand_id
1 'polypeptide(L)'
;MARELTERQQKFLAVLMDEAGGDISTAKLMAGYSANTSNLEVTNSLKEEIIDVTHSYLARNVPKAAMAMVGALYDPTELGIRDKMAAAKELLDRTGLVKTEKVQIEAKGGVMLMPPKQVEEEEECTCGKSMSACTCDD
;
A
#
# COMPACT_ATOMS: atom_id res chain seq x y z
N MET A 1 12.28 1.70 16.23
CA MET A 1 13.66 2.21 16.38
C MET A 1 14.30 2.22 15.01
N ALA A 2 14.75 3.37 14.52
CA ALA A 2 15.45 3.45 13.26
C ALA A 2 16.78 2.69 13.39
N ARG A 3 17.03 1.75 12.48
CA ARG A 3 18.26 0.99 12.42
C ARG A 3 19.39 1.93 12.01
N GLU A 4 20.51 1.91 12.72
CA GLU A 4 21.69 2.66 12.30
C GLU A 4 22.29 2.01 11.05
N LEU A 5 22.25 2.76 9.95
CA LEU A 5 22.81 2.32 8.67
C LEU A 5 24.32 2.62 8.62
N THR A 6 25.09 1.70 8.06
CA THR A 6 26.50 1.92 7.81
C THR A 6 26.70 2.97 6.70
N GLU A 7 27.85 3.65 6.67
CA GLU A 7 28.16 4.65 5.64
C GLU A 7 27.99 4.12 4.20
N ARG A 8 28.34 2.85 3.96
CA ARG A 8 28.15 2.22 2.66
C ARG A 8 26.67 2.04 2.30
N GLN A 9 25.85 1.66 3.27
CA GLN A 9 24.39 1.50 3.09
C GLN A 9 23.73 2.84 2.82
N GLN A 10 24.11 3.89 3.56
CA GLN A 10 23.62 5.24 3.32
C GLN A 10 24.00 5.74 1.92
N LYS A 11 25.25 5.53 1.52
CA LYS A 11 25.71 5.89 0.18
C LYS A 11 25.00 5.11 -0.91
N PHE A 12 24.76 3.81 -0.71
CA PHE A 12 23.98 2.99 -1.64
C PHE A 12 22.57 3.55 -1.87
N LEU A 13 21.86 3.86 -0.81
CA LEU A 13 20.50 4.42 -0.88
C LEU A 13 20.48 5.81 -1.54
N ALA A 14 21.48 6.63 -1.27
CA ALA A 14 21.59 7.98 -1.84
C ALA A 14 21.76 7.94 -3.37
N VAL A 15 22.63 7.05 -3.88
CA VAL A 15 22.93 6.99 -5.32
C VAL A 15 21.92 6.15 -6.11
N LEU A 16 21.13 5.31 -5.43
CA LEU A 16 20.26 4.32 -6.06
C LEU A 16 19.27 4.93 -7.05
N MET A 17 18.60 6.02 -6.65
CA MET A 17 17.53 6.63 -7.46
C MET A 17 18.05 7.73 -8.40
N ASP A 18 19.11 8.40 -8.03
CA ASP A 18 19.63 9.55 -8.78
C ASP A 18 20.68 9.11 -9.81
N GLU A 19 21.85 8.66 -9.35
CA GLU A 19 23.00 8.38 -10.23
C GLU A 19 22.93 6.99 -10.87
N ALA A 20 22.45 5.98 -10.13
CA ALA A 20 22.36 4.61 -10.63
C ALA A 20 21.07 4.35 -11.43
N GLY A 21 20.11 5.29 -11.44
CA GLY A 21 18.86 5.14 -12.20
C GLY A 21 18.03 3.92 -11.80
N GLY A 22 18.15 3.46 -10.55
CA GLY A 22 17.45 2.27 -10.04
C GLY A 22 18.20 0.94 -10.26
N ASP A 23 19.38 0.96 -10.90
CA ASP A 23 20.18 -0.26 -11.08
C ASP A 23 20.97 -0.58 -9.81
N ILE A 24 20.61 -1.70 -9.18
CA ILE A 24 21.22 -2.19 -7.93
C ILE A 24 22.70 -2.52 -8.11
N SER A 25 23.09 -3.06 -9.26
CA SER A 25 24.48 -3.44 -9.53
C SER A 25 25.39 -2.21 -9.60
N THR A 26 24.95 -1.18 -10.30
CA THR A 26 25.66 0.09 -10.41
C THR A 26 25.71 0.82 -9.07
N ALA A 27 24.58 0.93 -8.36
CA ALA A 27 24.51 1.55 -7.04
C ALA A 27 25.45 0.88 -6.03
N LYS A 28 25.51 -0.45 -6.06
CA LYS A 28 26.41 -1.25 -5.21
C LYS A 28 27.87 -0.92 -5.43
N LEU A 29 28.30 -0.83 -6.68
CA LEU A 29 29.67 -0.48 -7.04
C LEU A 29 30.03 0.96 -6.63
N MET A 30 29.12 1.90 -6.88
CA MET A 30 29.28 3.31 -6.51
C MET A 30 29.34 3.52 -5.00
N ALA A 31 28.62 2.70 -4.23
CA ALA A 31 28.66 2.71 -2.77
C ALA A 31 29.92 2.07 -2.16
N GLY A 32 30.75 1.43 -2.99
CA GLY A 32 32.01 0.80 -2.55
C GLY A 32 31.84 -0.61 -2.00
N TYR A 33 30.78 -1.32 -2.40
CA TYR A 33 30.66 -2.76 -2.15
C TYR A 33 31.59 -3.54 -3.09
N SER A 34 32.00 -4.73 -2.65
CA SER A 34 32.76 -5.64 -3.51
C SER A 34 31.90 -6.13 -4.68
N ALA A 35 32.53 -6.34 -5.85
CA ALA A 35 31.88 -6.96 -7.00
C ALA A 35 31.29 -8.35 -6.68
N ASN A 36 31.93 -9.06 -5.75
CA ASN A 36 31.51 -10.40 -5.33
C ASN A 36 30.31 -10.40 -4.35
N THR A 37 29.92 -9.25 -3.78
CA THR A 37 28.76 -9.15 -2.91
C THR A 37 27.48 -9.41 -3.72
N SER A 38 26.62 -10.31 -3.27
CA SER A 38 25.37 -10.62 -3.96
C SER A 38 24.43 -9.42 -3.94
N ASN A 39 23.80 -9.12 -5.09
CA ASN A 39 22.76 -8.09 -5.17
C ASN A 39 21.58 -8.45 -4.26
N LEU A 40 21.24 -9.74 -4.20
CA LEU A 40 20.14 -10.24 -3.37
C LEU A 40 20.41 -10.02 -1.87
N GLU A 41 21.64 -10.21 -1.43
CA GLU A 41 22.05 -10.00 -0.04
C GLU A 41 21.91 -8.53 0.35
N VAL A 42 22.38 -7.61 -0.48
CA VAL A 42 22.26 -6.16 -0.25
C VAL A 42 20.78 -5.74 -0.25
N THR A 43 20.01 -6.22 -1.23
CA THR A 43 18.58 -5.90 -1.33
C THR A 43 17.79 -6.42 -0.14
N ASN A 44 18.03 -7.66 0.30
CA ASN A 44 17.33 -8.23 1.45
C ASN A 44 17.69 -7.52 2.76
N SER A 45 18.94 -7.07 2.89
CA SER A 45 19.39 -6.35 4.10
C SER A 45 18.83 -4.93 4.20
N LEU A 46 18.47 -4.30 3.08
CA LEU A 46 18.02 -2.91 2.98
C LEU A 46 16.61 -2.78 2.37
N LYS A 47 15.81 -3.83 2.47
CA LYS A 47 14.50 -3.90 1.80
C LYS A 47 13.56 -2.78 2.22
N GLU A 48 13.46 -2.50 3.51
CA GLU A 48 12.57 -1.48 4.06
C GLU A 48 13.04 -0.09 3.64
N GLU A 49 14.34 0.17 3.77
CA GLU A 49 14.95 1.45 3.42
C GLU A 49 14.88 1.73 1.89
N ILE A 50 15.01 0.70 1.06
CA ILE A 50 14.82 0.83 -0.40
C ILE A 50 13.38 1.23 -0.73
N ILE A 51 12.40 0.64 -0.05
CA ILE A 51 10.98 0.99 -0.21
C ILE A 51 10.76 2.45 0.19
N ASP A 52 11.29 2.90 1.32
CA ASP A 52 11.15 4.27 1.81
C ASP A 52 11.77 5.29 0.86
N VAL A 53 12.98 5.02 0.35
CA VAL A 53 13.65 5.87 -0.65
C VAL A 53 12.84 5.90 -1.96
N THR A 54 12.28 4.77 -2.38
CA THR A 54 11.43 4.70 -3.56
C THR A 54 10.16 5.52 -3.39
N HIS A 55 9.48 5.43 -2.25
CA HIS A 55 8.31 6.25 -1.94
C HIS A 55 8.66 7.75 -1.95
N SER A 56 9.78 8.13 -1.36
CA SER A 56 10.27 9.52 -1.35
C SER A 56 10.58 10.02 -2.77
N TYR A 57 11.15 9.17 -3.63
CA TYR A 57 11.39 9.47 -5.04
C TYR A 57 10.10 9.66 -5.82
N LEU A 58 9.11 8.78 -5.64
CA LEU A 58 7.79 8.92 -6.25
C LEU A 58 7.12 10.22 -5.80
N ALA A 59 7.11 10.51 -4.50
CA ALA A 59 6.53 11.73 -3.95
C ALA A 59 7.17 13.01 -4.55
N ARG A 60 8.47 13.04 -4.76
CA ARG A 60 9.17 14.16 -5.42
C ARG A 60 8.76 14.34 -6.90
N ASN A 61 8.28 13.29 -7.56
CA ASN A 61 7.85 13.34 -8.96
C ASN A 61 6.34 13.57 -9.13
N VAL A 62 5.56 13.59 -8.07
CA VAL A 62 4.11 13.91 -8.09
C VAL A 62 3.81 15.23 -8.80
N PRO A 63 4.54 16.34 -8.55
CA PRO A 63 4.30 17.58 -9.25
C PRO A 63 4.47 17.46 -10.77
N LYS A 64 5.43 16.65 -11.25
CA LYS A 64 5.62 16.40 -12.68
C LYS A 64 4.44 15.65 -13.30
N ALA A 65 3.89 14.67 -12.57
CA ALA A 65 2.71 13.93 -12.99
C ALA A 65 1.48 14.86 -13.09
N ALA A 66 1.28 15.71 -12.08
CA ALA A 66 0.21 16.71 -12.10
C ALA A 66 0.36 17.69 -13.27
N MET A 67 1.57 18.18 -13.53
CA MET A 67 1.85 19.04 -14.68
C MET A 67 1.59 18.33 -16.02
N ALA A 68 1.93 17.06 -16.16
CA ALA A 68 1.64 16.28 -17.35
C ALA A 68 0.12 16.14 -17.59
N MET A 69 -0.66 15.93 -16.53
CA MET A 69 -2.12 15.86 -16.61
C MET A 69 -2.73 17.20 -17.01
N VAL A 70 -2.24 18.30 -16.45
CA VAL A 70 -2.69 19.65 -16.84
C VAL A 70 -2.26 19.98 -18.27
N GLY A 71 -1.02 19.63 -18.66
CA GLY A 71 -0.52 19.82 -20.02
C GLY A 71 -1.38 19.11 -21.08
N ALA A 72 -1.90 17.94 -20.77
CA ALA A 72 -2.80 17.19 -21.64
C ALA A 72 -4.13 17.92 -21.94
N LEU A 73 -4.55 18.86 -21.10
CA LEU A 73 -5.72 19.71 -21.35
C LEU A 73 -5.45 20.80 -22.38
N TYR A 74 -4.18 21.23 -22.50
CA TYR A 74 -3.79 22.27 -23.46
C TYR A 74 -3.51 21.70 -24.85
N ASP A 75 -2.94 20.49 -24.91
CA ASP A 75 -2.67 19.80 -26.17
C ASP A 75 -3.13 18.33 -26.14
N PRO A 76 -4.42 18.08 -26.41
CA PRO A 76 -4.98 16.74 -26.40
C PRO A 76 -4.54 15.87 -27.59
N THR A 77 -3.87 16.46 -28.60
CA THR A 77 -3.45 15.79 -29.83
C THR A 77 -2.00 15.30 -29.79
N GLU A 78 -1.28 15.58 -28.71
CA GLU A 78 0.11 15.15 -28.55
C GLU A 78 0.24 13.64 -28.65
N LEU A 79 1.25 13.16 -29.41
CA LEU A 79 1.54 11.74 -29.56
C LEU A 79 1.90 11.11 -28.19
N GLY A 80 1.30 9.98 -27.89
CA GLY A 80 1.54 9.26 -26.63
C GLY A 80 0.85 9.88 -25.40
N ILE A 81 -0.07 10.82 -25.60
CA ILE A 81 -0.78 11.48 -24.49
C ILE A 81 -1.52 10.49 -23.60
N ARG A 82 -2.08 9.43 -24.18
CA ARG A 82 -2.79 8.38 -23.40
C ARG A 82 -1.85 7.67 -22.46
N ASP A 83 -0.65 7.33 -22.91
CA ASP A 83 0.35 6.63 -22.11
C ASP A 83 0.92 7.55 -21.02
N LYS A 84 1.16 8.83 -21.36
CA LYS A 84 1.56 9.85 -20.37
C LYS A 84 0.50 10.03 -19.29
N MET A 85 -0.78 10.11 -19.68
CA MET A 85 -1.90 10.24 -18.75
C MET A 85 -2.06 8.99 -17.88
N ALA A 86 -1.91 7.80 -18.45
CA ALA A 86 -1.96 6.54 -17.69
C ALA A 86 -0.83 6.47 -16.67
N ALA A 87 0.40 6.79 -17.06
CA ALA A 87 1.55 6.81 -16.17
C ALA A 87 1.41 7.86 -15.06
N ALA A 88 0.93 9.07 -15.38
CA ALA A 88 0.70 10.13 -14.41
C ALA A 88 -0.37 9.72 -13.38
N LYS A 89 -1.48 9.14 -13.84
CA LYS A 89 -2.54 8.63 -12.97
C LYS A 89 -2.02 7.54 -12.04
N GLU A 90 -1.30 6.57 -12.56
CA GLU A 90 -0.72 5.48 -11.78
C GLU A 90 0.26 6.01 -10.71
N LEU A 91 1.05 7.03 -11.03
CA LEU A 91 1.95 7.65 -10.07
C LEU A 91 1.19 8.33 -8.93
N LEU A 92 0.13 9.08 -9.25
CA LEU A 92 -0.73 9.76 -8.28
C LEU A 92 -1.44 8.76 -7.38
N ASP A 93 -1.95 7.66 -7.94
CA ASP A 93 -2.61 6.59 -7.17
C ASP A 93 -1.65 5.94 -6.16
N ARG A 94 -0.41 5.68 -6.55
CA ARG A 94 0.62 5.10 -5.66
C ARG A 94 1.09 6.04 -4.56
N THR A 95 0.99 7.34 -4.77
CA THR A 95 1.36 8.35 -3.75
C THR A 95 0.20 8.76 -2.85
N GLY A 96 -0.97 8.12 -3.01
CA GLY A 96 -2.13 8.33 -2.15
C GLY A 96 -3.04 9.50 -2.56
N LEU A 97 -2.77 10.15 -3.70
CA LEU A 97 -3.65 11.16 -4.28
C LEU A 97 -4.72 10.50 -5.17
N VAL A 98 -5.43 9.55 -4.58
CA VAL A 98 -6.45 8.75 -5.26
C VAL A 98 -7.73 9.57 -5.47
N LYS A 99 -8.35 9.37 -6.65
CA LYS A 99 -9.71 9.88 -6.89
C LYS A 99 -10.67 9.28 -5.86
N THR A 100 -11.22 10.13 -5.00
CA THR A 100 -12.27 9.73 -4.06
C THR A 100 -13.57 9.53 -4.83
N GLU A 101 -13.96 8.30 -5.12
CA GLU A 101 -15.28 8.00 -5.65
C GLU A 101 -16.28 8.08 -4.50
N LYS A 102 -17.12 9.13 -4.49
CA LYS A 102 -18.27 9.18 -3.61
C LYS A 102 -19.29 8.18 -4.12
N VAL A 103 -19.31 6.98 -3.56
CA VAL A 103 -20.39 6.04 -3.79
C VAL A 103 -21.62 6.57 -3.04
N GLN A 104 -22.50 7.25 -3.75
CA GLN A 104 -23.84 7.57 -3.24
C GLN A 104 -24.65 6.28 -3.35
N ILE A 105 -24.76 5.55 -2.25
CA ILE A 105 -25.71 4.44 -2.14
C ILE A 105 -27.08 5.08 -1.93
N GLU A 106 -27.81 5.34 -3.01
CA GLU A 106 -29.24 5.61 -2.93
C GLU A 106 -29.94 4.29 -2.57
N ALA A 107 -30.08 4.03 -1.29
CA ALA A 107 -30.92 2.96 -0.80
C ALA A 107 -32.38 3.33 -1.02
N LYS A 108 -32.92 3.07 -2.21
CA LYS A 108 -34.36 3.11 -2.51
C LYS A 108 -35.11 1.92 -1.89
N GLY A 109 -34.73 1.50 -0.75
CA GLY A 109 -35.40 0.46 0.05
C GLY A 109 -34.84 0.54 1.44
N GLY A 110 -35.74 0.65 2.41
CA GLY A 110 -35.35 0.69 3.83
C GLY A 110 -34.46 -0.52 4.12
N VAL A 111 -33.27 -0.27 4.64
CA VAL A 111 -32.44 -1.34 5.23
C VAL A 111 -33.20 -1.79 6.47
N MET A 112 -33.85 -2.93 6.37
CA MET A 112 -34.49 -3.57 7.52
C MET A 112 -33.37 -4.15 8.37
N LEU A 113 -32.89 -3.39 9.34
CA LEU A 113 -32.00 -3.89 10.36
C LEU A 113 -32.82 -4.90 11.19
N MET A 114 -32.65 -6.18 10.85
CA MET A 114 -33.10 -7.24 11.74
C MET A 114 -32.34 -7.12 13.05
N PRO A 115 -33.00 -6.97 14.20
CA PRO A 115 -32.29 -7.05 15.47
C PRO A 115 -31.60 -8.40 15.57
N PRO A 116 -30.40 -8.48 16.17
CA PRO A 116 -29.73 -9.74 16.36
C PRO A 116 -30.70 -10.69 17.09
N LYS A 117 -30.79 -11.91 16.54
CA LYS A 117 -31.60 -12.97 17.17
C LYS A 117 -31.07 -13.11 18.60
N GLN A 118 -31.90 -12.77 19.57
CA GLN A 118 -31.55 -13.04 20.97
C GLN A 118 -31.47 -14.55 21.07
N VAL A 119 -30.29 -15.07 21.30
CA VAL A 119 -30.09 -16.45 21.74
C VAL A 119 -30.66 -16.46 23.16
N GLU A 120 -31.85 -17.00 23.32
CA GLU A 120 -32.36 -17.32 24.65
C GLU A 120 -31.35 -18.30 25.23
N GLU A 121 -30.58 -17.87 26.23
CA GLU A 121 -29.77 -18.76 27.03
C GLU A 121 -30.75 -19.77 27.63
N GLU A 122 -30.74 -21.00 27.11
CA GLU A 122 -31.49 -22.10 27.71
C GLU A 122 -30.94 -22.28 29.11
N GLU A 123 -31.72 -21.86 30.11
CA GLU A 123 -31.38 -22.10 31.49
C GLU A 123 -31.29 -23.61 31.70
N GLU A 124 -30.07 -24.11 31.83
CA GLU A 124 -29.84 -25.52 32.13
C GLU A 124 -30.38 -25.84 33.54
N CYS A 125 -31.30 -26.77 33.58
CA CYS A 125 -31.75 -27.32 34.85
C CYS A 125 -30.56 -27.94 35.62
N THR A 126 -30.62 -27.89 36.94
CA THR A 126 -29.56 -28.45 37.82
C THR A 126 -29.25 -29.94 37.59
N CYS A 127 -30.07 -30.63 36.78
CA CYS A 127 -29.85 -31.98 36.33
C CYS A 127 -29.03 -32.11 35.03
N GLY A 128 -28.60 -30.97 34.42
CA GLY A 128 -27.81 -30.96 33.19
C GLY A 128 -28.58 -31.30 31.92
N LYS A 129 -29.92 -31.13 31.91
CA LYS A 129 -30.78 -31.34 30.77
C LYS A 129 -31.54 -30.04 30.44
N SER A 130 -31.87 -29.84 29.15
CA SER A 130 -32.68 -28.70 28.73
C SER A 130 -34.07 -28.67 29.41
N MET A 131 -34.58 -27.47 29.71
CA MET A 131 -35.87 -27.28 30.42
C MET A 131 -37.05 -28.05 29.80
N SER A 132 -37.06 -28.24 28.48
CA SER A 132 -38.09 -28.98 27.75
C SER A 132 -38.12 -30.50 28.00
N ALA A 133 -37.05 -31.05 28.56
CA ALA A 133 -36.85 -32.49 28.84
C ALA A 133 -36.70 -32.79 30.35
N CYS A 134 -36.92 -31.78 31.21
CA CYS A 134 -36.76 -31.93 32.65
C CYS A 134 -38.07 -32.43 33.27
N THR A 135 -38.10 -33.62 33.80
CA THR A 135 -39.17 -34.23 34.56
C THR A 135 -38.82 -34.35 36.05
N CYS A 136 -38.24 -33.28 36.60
CA CYS A 136 -37.99 -33.21 38.04
C CYS A 136 -39.28 -32.82 38.70
N ASP A 137 -40.09 -33.82 39.10
CA ASP A 137 -41.20 -33.66 40.05
C ASP A 137 -40.61 -33.67 41.47
N ASP A 138 -41.19 -32.85 42.34
CA ASP A 138 -40.87 -32.66 43.74
C ASP A 138 -40.84 -33.95 44.56
#